data_95837d3af5370e8ab1d976d7236a91b1
#
_entry.id   95837d3af5370e8ab1d976d7236a91b1
#
_cell.length_a   1.000
_cell.length_b   1.000
_cell.length_c   1.000
_cell.angle_alpha   90.00
_cell.angle_beta   90.00
_cell.angle_gamma   90.00
#
_symmetry.space_group_name_H-M   'P 1'
#
loop_
_entity.id
_entity.type
_entity.pdbx_description
1 polymer ?
#
loop_
_entity_poly.entity_id
_entity_poly.type
_entity_poly.pdbx_seq_one_letter_code
_entity_poly.pdbx_strand_id
1 'polypeptide(L)'
;MAKYFDEPSRTFNEYLLVPGYSSTDCRVENVSLKTPVTRFKRGEEPAISMNIPMTSAIMQAVSGDELAVALAREGGISFIFGSQPIESQAAMVRKVKNHKAGFVQSNTNIRPDQTLAELLVLKERTGHSTTAVTEDGTAEGKMVGLVTSRDYRVSRMSLDTKVSEFMTPFEKLISAKEGITLSEANDMLWDNKLNALPVVDDKQRLIYFVFRKDYIAHKEYPDELLDADKRYVVGAGVNTRDFEERIPALVEAGADVLCIDSSEGYSQWQADTLKFVRDRYGDDVKIGAGNVVDGEGFRFLADAGADFVKIGIGGGSICITREQKGIGRGQASAVIEVAKARNEYYEETGIYVPICSDGGIVYDYHMTLALAMGADFLMLGRYFSRFDESPTNKIQINGNYYKEYWGEGSARARNWQRYDLGGDAGMKFEEGVDSYVPYAGPLSDNVRQSLMKVKSTMCNCGTMTIADLQKNSKLTLVSATSIVEGGAHDVILKDSVSGVSK
;
A
#
# COMPACT_ATOMS: atom_id res chain seq x y z
N MET A 1 25.55 15.97 -30.97
CA MET A 1 25.95 14.58 -30.65
C MET A 1 25.12 14.09 -29.45
N ALA A 2 24.79 12.81 -29.37
CA ALA A 2 24.12 12.26 -28.21
C ALA A 2 25.00 12.42 -26.95
N LYS A 3 24.38 12.66 -25.79
CA LYS A 3 25.05 12.64 -24.49
C LYS A 3 25.25 11.19 -24.05
N TYR A 4 26.44 10.82 -23.66
CA TYR A 4 26.78 9.51 -23.14
C TYR A 4 27.04 9.60 -21.64
N PHE A 5 26.61 8.58 -20.91
CA PHE A 5 27.05 8.38 -19.53
C PHE A 5 28.31 7.52 -19.55
N ASP A 6 29.39 8.00 -18.94
CA ASP A 6 30.69 7.34 -18.98
C ASP A 6 30.72 6.01 -18.18
N GLU A 7 29.89 5.92 -17.13
CA GLU A 7 29.79 4.72 -16.32
C GLU A 7 28.74 3.74 -16.83
N PRO A 8 29.00 2.41 -16.76
CA PRO A 8 28.00 1.40 -17.05
C PRO A 8 26.76 1.55 -16.19
N SER A 9 25.59 1.34 -16.78
CA SER A 9 24.32 1.32 -16.06
C SER A 9 24.19 0.02 -15.30
N ARG A 10 24.09 0.06 -13.96
CA ARG A 10 24.24 -1.05 -13.03
C ARG A 10 22.92 -1.46 -12.36
N THR A 11 22.83 -2.73 -12.01
CA THR A 11 21.74 -3.35 -11.25
C THR A 11 22.15 -3.56 -9.79
N PHE A 12 21.20 -3.93 -8.94
CA PHE A 12 21.50 -4.22 -7.53
C PHE A 12 22.45 -5.41 -7.33
N ASN A 13 22.45 -6.39 -8.24
CA ASN A 13 23.38 -7.53 -8.18
C ASN A 13 24.87 -7.15 -8.21
N GLU A 14 25.19 -5.96 -8.69
CA GLU A 14 26.57 -5.50 -8.84
C GLU A 14 27.09 -4.76 -7.59
N TYR A 15 26.31 -4.77 -6.49
CA TYR A 15 26.68 -4.11 -5.26
C TYR A 15 26.51 -5.01 -4.04
N LEU A 16 27.36 -4.77 -3.04
CA LEU A 16 27.22 -5.31 -1.70
C LEU A 16 27.36 -4.19 -0.68
N LEU A 17 26.70 -4.35 0.47
CA LEU A 17 26.92 -3.54 1.66
C LEU A 17 28.19 -4.03 2.39
N VAL A 18 29.03 -3.08 2.76
CA VAL A 18 30.19 -3.35 3.62
C VAL A 18 29.74 -3.19 5.07
N PRO A 19 29.95 -4.16 5.95
CA PRO A 19 29.57 -4.06 7.35
C PRO A 19 30.12 -2.81 8.03
N GLY A 20 29.29 -2.21 8.89
CA GLY A 20 29.67 -1.09 9.76
C GLY A 20 29.94 -1.54 11.18
N TYR A 21 30.17 -0.60 12.06
CA TYR A 21 30.29 -0.86 13.49
C TYR A 21 28.91 -1.11 14.09
N SER A 22 28.67 -2.30 14.63
CA SER A 22 27.45 -2.67 15.35
C SER A 22 27.67 -2.53 16.85
N SER A 23 26.90 -1.67 17.50
CA SER A 23 26.87 -1.57 18.96
C SER A 23 25.94 -2.62 19.58
N THR A 24 25.93 -2.69 20.92
CA THR A 24 24.99 -3.55 21.66
C THR A 24 23.51 -3.17 21.45
N ASP A 25 23.25 -1.95 20.98
CA ASP A 25 21.91 -1.43 20.69
C ASP A 25 21.40 -1.81 19.29
N CYS A 26 22.31 -2.28 18.42
CA CYS A 26 21.97 -2.77 17.09
C CYS A 26 21.26 -4.13 17.16
N ARG A 27 20.02 -4.09 17.64
CA ARG A 27 19.11 -5.24 17.72
C ARG A 27 17.95 -5.03 16.76
N VAL A 28 17.45 -6.11 16.19
CA VAL A 28 16.37 -6.10 15.19
C VAL A 28 15.10 -5.40 15.73
N GLU A 29 14.81 -5.57 17.02
CA GLU A 29 13.67 -4.96 17.70
C GLU A 29 13.77 -3.43 17.79
N ASN A 30 14.99 -2.88 17.78
CA ASN A 30 15.23 -1.45 17.85
C ASN A 30 15.25 -0.77 16.46
N VAL A 31 15.29 -1.55 15.38
CA VAL A 31 15.31 -0.98 14.02
C VAL A 31 13.95 -0.47 13.61
N SER A 32 13.86 0.82 13.31
CA SER A 32 12.68 1.44 12.72
C SER A 32 12.77 1.46 11.20
N LEU A 33 11.74 0.93 10.54
CA LEU A 33 11.58 1.00 9.09
C LEU A 33 10.60 2.10 8.65
N LYS A 34 10.19 2.96 9.59
CA LYS A 34 9.31 4.08 9.27
C LYS A 34 9.95 5.00 8.23
N THR A 35 9.19 5.39 7.23
CA THR A 35 9.67 6.15 6.08
C THR A 35 8.62 7.14 5.58
N PRO A 36 9.02 8.33 5.07
CA PRO A 36 8.09 9.30 4.49
C PRO A 36 7.55 8.79 3.14
N VAL A 37 6.30 9.12 2.85
CA VAL A 37 5.66 8.89 1.55
C VAL A 37 5.45 10.21 0.81
N THR A 38 5.12 11.28 1.53
CA THR A 38 4.79 12.57 0.93
C THR A 38 5.85 13.62 1.21
N ARG A 39 5.98 14.60 0.30
CA ARG A 39 6.90 15.72 0.45
C ARG A 39 6.62 16.51 1.73
N PHE A 40 7.65 17.09 2.30
CA PHE A 40 7.60 17.92 3.50
C PHE A 40 8.72 18.98 3.49
N LYS A 41 8.51 20.08 4.19
CA LYS A 41 9.51 21.12 4.34
C LYS A 41 10.47 20.80 5.48
N ARG A 42 11.66 21.39 5.43
CA ARG A 42 12.67 21.26 6.49
C ARG A 42 12.09 21.64 7.86
N GLY A 43 12.13 20.72 8.80
CA GLY A 43 11.59 20.90 10.15
C GLY A 43 10.09 20.55 10.30
N GLU A 44 9.42 20.13 9.24
CA GLU A 44 8.06 19.61 9.27
C GLU A 44 8.06 18.08 9.19
N GLU A 45 6.96 17.45 9.63
CA GLU A 45 6.72 16.02 9.45
C GLU A 45 5.95 15.79 8.12
N PRO A 46 6.19 14.66 7.44
CA PRO A 46 5.42 14.30 6.26
C PRO A 46 3.95 14.03 6.61
N ALA A 47 3.03 14.44 5.74
CA ALA A 47 1.60 14.20 5.93
C ALA A 47 1.25 12.70 5.98
N ILE A 48 1.97 11.87 5.21
CA ILE A 48 1.84 10.41 5.23
C ILE A 48 3.23 9.79 5.36
N SER A 49 3.35 8.89 6.34
CA SER A 49 4.50 7.98 6.49
C SER A 49 4.02 6.54 6.50
N MET A 50 4.85 5.60 6.07
CA MET A 50 4.63 4.16 6.22
C MET A 50 5.45 3.60 7.38
N ASN A 51 4.97 2.51 7.97
CA ASN A 51 5.68 1.81 9.05
C ASN A 51 6.69 0.79 8.51
N ILE A 52 6.50 0.33 7.27
CA ILE A 52 7.45 -0.49 6.50
C ILE A 52 7.66 0.11 5.11
N PRO A 53 8.85 0.03 4.50
CA PRO A 53 9.16 0.69 3.24
C PRO A 53 8.69 -0.11 2.00
N MET A 54 7.50 -0.69 2.04
CA MET A 54 6.98 -1.55 0.98
C MET A 54 5.66 -1.04 0.43
N THR A 55 5.58 -0.92 -0.90
CA THR A 55 4.34 -0.65 -1.61
C THR A 55 4.13 -1.67 -2.73
N SER A 56 2.87 -1.97 -3.06
CA SER A 56 2.56 -2.85 -4.17
C SER A 56 2.49 -2.11 -5.50
N ALA A 57 2.94 -2.76 -6.57
CA ALA A 57 2.93 -2.18 -7.90
C ALA A 57 1.50 -1.96 -8.43
N ILE A 58 1.32 -0.90 -9.22
CA ILE A 58 0.03 -0.48 -9.79
C ILE A 58 -0.31 -1.39 -10.97
N MET A 59 -0.67 -2.64 -10.67
CA MET A 59 -0.88 -3.68 -11.68
C MET A 59 -2.11 -4.53 -11.39
N GLN A 60 -2.87 -4.88 -12.44
CA GLN A 60 -4.02 -5.79 -12.35
C GLN A 60 -3.68 -7.11 -11.65
N ALA A 61 -2.49 -7.64 -11.93
CA ALA A 61 -2.04 -8.92 -11.39
C ALA A 61 -1.48 -8.82 -9.95
N VAL A 62 -1.47 -7.63 -9.33
CA VAL A 62 -0.82 -7.40 -8.05
C VAL A 62 -1.75 -6.74 -7.03
N SER A 63 -2.31 -5.58 -7.35
CA SER A 63 -2.84 -4.63 -6.36
C SER A 63 -4.36 -4.54 -6.36
N GLY A 64 -5.03 -5.57 -5.83
CA GLY A 64 -6.45 -5.55 -5.50
C GLY A 64 -6.71 -5.07 -4.06
N ASP A 65 -7.98 -4.99 -3.70
CA ASP A 65 -8.45 -4.57 -2.39
C ASP A 65 -8.06 -5.52 -1.24
N GLU A 66 -8.01 -6.84 -1.49
CA GLU A 66 -7.58 -7.83 -0.48
C GLU A 66 -6.10 -7.66 -0.15
N LEU A 67 -5.25 -7.51 -1.17
CA LEU A 67 -3.82 -7.23 -0.96
C LEU A 67 -3.62 -5.88 -0.28
N ALA A 68 -4.43 -4.87 -0.60
CA ALA A 68 -4.34 -3.56 0.03
C ALA A 68 -4.62 -3.63 1.55
N VAL A 69 -5.64 -4.37 1.95
CA VAL A 69 -5.93 -4.62 3.37
C VAL A 69 -4.79 -5.38 4.05
N ALA A 70 -4.29 -6.45 3.42
CA ALA A 70 -3.22 -7.26 3.98
C ALA A 70 -1.91 -6.47 4.15
N LEU A 71 -1.55 -5.66 3.15
CA LEU A 71 -0.32 -4.86 3.20
C LEU A 71 -0.43 -3.71 4.21
N ALA A 72 -1.60 -3.06 4.32
CA ALA A 72 -1.84 -2.03 5.34
C ALA A 72 -1.75 -2.59 6.77
N ARG A 73 -2.17 -3.82 7.01
CA ARG A 73 -1.99 -4.53 8.29
C ARG A 73 -0.51 -4.71 8.66
N GLU A 74 0.33 -4.96 7.69
CA GLU A 74 1.79 -5.07 7.91
C GLU A 74 2.50 -3.71 7.92
N GLY A 75 1.80 -2.60 7.66
CA GLY A 75 2.32 -1.23 7.74
C GLY A 75 2.74 -0.59 6.43
N GLY A 76 2.47 -1.20 5.29
CA GLY A 76 2.75 -0.67 3.95
C GLY A 76 1.53 -0.07 3.25
N ILE A 77 1.71 0.39 2.01
CA ILE A 77 0.63 0.95 1.19
C ILE A 77 0.50 0.16 -0.12
N SER A 78 -0.71 -0.28 -0.43
CA SER A 78 -1.03 -0.80 -1.77
C SER A 78 -1.63 0.30 -2.63
N PHE A 79 -1.21 0.36 -3.89
CA PHE A 79 -1.80 1.26 -4.89
C PHE A 79 -2.75 0.47 -5.79
N ILE A 80 -4.05 0.62 -5.59
CA ILE A 80 -5.08 -0.03 -6.41
C ILE A 80 -4.88 0.31 -7.87
N PHE A 81 -4.85 -0.71 -8.75
CA PHE A 81 -4.54 -0.54 -10.17
C PHE A 81 -5.58 0.32 -10.92
N GLY A 82 -5.09 1.14 -11.87
CA GLY A 82 -5.92 2.07 -12.64
C GLY A 82 -6.45 1.52 -13.97
N SER A 83 -5.99 0.35 -14.42
CA SER A 83 -6.41 -0.30 -15.67
C SER A 83 -7.75 -1.03 -15.52
N GLN A 84 -8.76 -0.28 -15.08
CA GLN A 84 -10.15 -0.71 -14.87
C GLN A 84 -11.09 0.50 -14.92
N PRO A 85 -12.42 0.29 -15.01
CA PRO A 85 -13.39 1.38 -14.92
C PRO A 85 -13.23 2.18 -13.63
N ILE A 86 -13.45 3.49 -13.71
CA ILE A 86 -13.28 4.43 -12.58
C ILE A 86 -14.09 3.97 -11.35
N GLU A 87 -15.36 3.62 -11.56
CA GLU A 87 -16.24 3.21 -10.46
C GLU A 87 -15.78 1.89 -9.80
N SER A 88 -15.24 0.95 -10.59
CA SER A 88 -14.68 -0.30 -10.06
C SER A 88 -13.47 -0.03 -9.16
N GLN A 89 -12.57 0.85 -9.59
CA GLN A 89 -11.40 1.25 -8.79
C GLN A 89 -11.83 2.00 -7.51
N ALA A 90 -12.76 2.93 -7.62
CA ALA A 90 -13.32 3.67 -6.48
C ALA A 90 -14.01 2.72 -5.48
N ALA A 91 -14.73 1.70 -5.98
CA ALA A 91 -15.35 0.69 -5.11
C ALA A 91 -14.30 -0.14 -4.33
N MET A 92 -13.18 -0.51 -4.95
CA MET A 92 -12.07 -1.18 -4.26
C MET A 92 -11.46 -0.28 -3.17
N VAL A 93 -11.23 1.01 -3.46
CA VAL A 93 -10.74 1.99 -2.48
C VAL A 93 -11.72 2.08 -1.31
N ARG A 94 -13.02 2.28 -1.57
CA ARG A 94 -14.06 2.31 -0.50
C ARG A 94 -14.06 1.03 0.34
N LYS A 95 -13.87 -0.14 -0.27
CA LYS A 95 -13.81 -1.42 0.45
C LYS A 95 -12.63 -1.48 1.42
N VAL A 96 -11.45 -0.99 1.03
CA VAL A 96 -10.29 -0.88 1.92
C VAL A 96 -10.56 0.11 3.05
N LYS A 97 -11.07 1.31 2.75
CA LYS A 97 -11.37 2.34 3.76
C LYS A 97 -12.45 1.89 4.75
N ASN A 98 -13.39 1.07 4.33
CA ASN A 98 -14.42 0.51 5.20
C ASN A 98 -13.98 -0.75 5.94
N HIS A 99 -12.75 -1.24 5.70
CA HIS A 99 -12.20 -2.38 6.41
C HIS A 99 -11.86 -2.00 7.85
N LYS A 100 -12.18 -2.87 8.79
CA LYS A 100 -12.17 -2.59 10.23
C LYS A 100 -10.77 -2.64 10.84
N ALA A 101 -10.38 -1.59 11.51
CA ALA A 101 -9.12 -1.47 12.24
C ALA A 101 -9.34 -0.99 13.69
N GLY A 102 -9.98 -1.83 14.51
CA GLY A 102 -10.18 -1.56 15.94
C GLY A 102 -11.35 -0.63 16.27
N PHE A 103 -11.31 0.64 15.91
CA PHE A 103 -12.43 1.58 16.00
C PHE A 103 -13.15 1.65 14.66
N VAL A 104 -14.45 1.36 14.63
CA VAL A 104 -15.22 1.20 13.39
C VAL A 104 -16.38 2.17 13.35
N GLN A 105 -16.41 3.06 12.35
CA GLN A 105 -17.62 3.84 12.10
C GLN A 105 -18.76 2.92 11.66
N SER A 106 -19.97 3.19 12.18
CA SER A 106 -21.13 2.39 11.81
C SER A 106 -21.66 2.80 10.43
N ASN A 107 -21.62 1.86 9.50
CA ASN A 107 -22.30 1.95 8.21
C ASN A 107 -23.61 1.13 8.18
N THR A 108 -24.03 0.65 9.35
CA THR A 108 -25.22 -0.20 9.52
C THR A 108 -26.08 0.41 10.62
N ASN A 109 -26.94 1.33 10.21
CA ASN A 109 -27.82 2.08 11.11
C ASN A 109 -29.27 1.90 10.66
N ILE A 110 -30.19 1.84 11.61
CA ILE A 110 -31.62 1.65 11.38
C ILE A 110 -32.43 2.49 12.36
N ARG A 111 -33.64 2.89 11.97
CA ARG A 111 -34.57 3.61 12.87
C ARG A 111 -35.37 2.62 13.74
N PRO A 112 -35.82 3.05 14.90
CA PRO A 112 -36.59 2.18 15.80
C PRO A 112 -37.98 1.82 15.24
N ASP A 113 -38.55 2.60 14.33
CA ASP A 113 -39.85 2.36 13.70
C ASP A 113 -39.80 1.44 12.49
N GLN A 114 -38.59 1.10 11.98
CA GLN A 114 -38.39 0.17 10.89
C GLN A 114 -38.59 -1.28 11.33
N THR A 115 -38.76 -2.18 10.38
CA THR A 115 -39.17 -3.57 10.63
C THR A 115 -38.02 -4.56 10.62
N LEU A 116 -38.26 -5.78 11.11
CA LEU A 116 -37.33 -6.90 11.01
C LEU A 116 -36.98 -7.22 9.55
N ALA A 117 -37.95 -7.13 8.62
CA ALA A 117 -37.69 -7.32 7.20
C ALA A 117 -36.64 -6.33 6.67
N GLU A 118 -36.76 -5.04 6.99
CA GLU A 118 -35.81 -4.00 6.58
C GLU A 118 -34.43 -4.21 7.23
N LEU A 119 -34.38 -4.65 8.48
CA LEU A 119 -33.12 -5.01 9.14
C LEU A 119 -32.42 -6.16 8.42
N LEU A 120 -33.14 -7.18 7.98
CA LEU A 120 -32.59 -8.33 7.27
C LEU A 120 -32.00 -7.92 5.90
N VAL A 121 -32.70 -7.05 5.17
CA VAL A 121 -32.20 -6.47 3.91
C VAL A 121 -30.93 -5.65 4.15
N LEU A 122 -30.93 -4.82 5.20
CA LEU A 122 -29.75 -4.03 5.60
C LEU A 122 -28.57 -4.95 5.93
N LYS A 123 -28.81 -6.01 6.67
CA LYS A 123 -27.80 -7.01 7.05
C LYS A 123 -27.26 -7.77 5.85
N GLU A 124 -28.08 -8.16 4.90
CA GLU A 124 -27.66 -8.83 3.66
C GLU A 124 -26.76 -7.90 2.83
N ARG A 125 -27.15 -6.64 2.72
CA ARG A 125 -26.38 -5.62 1.97
C ARG A 125 -25.01 -5.30 2.60
N THR A 126 -24.94 -5.23 3.95
CA THR A 126 -23.75 -4.77 4.68
C THR A 126 -22.87 -5.91 5.21
N GLY A 127 -23.42 -7.13 5.32
CA GLY A 127 -22.73 -8.27 5.90
C GLY A 127 -22.51 -8.19 7.42
N HIS A 128 -23.08 -7.19 8.12
CA HIS A 128 -22.84 -6.96 9.54
C HIS A 128 -23.94 -7.56 10.42
N SER A 129 -23.53 -8.17 11.53
CA SER A 129 -24.43 -8.78 12.51
C SER A 129 -24.85 -7.85 13.65
N THR A 130 -24.23 -6.68 13.74
CA THR A 130 -24.47 -5.66 14.75
C THR A 130 -24.95 -4.40 14.05
N THR A 131 -26.11 -3.87 14.46
CA THR A 131 -26.75 -2.72 13.84
C THR A 131 -27.04 -1.68 14.92
N ALA A 132 -26.56 -0.45 14.74
CA ALA A 132 -26.93 0.65 15.62
C ALA A 132 -28.37 1.08 15.33
N VAL A 133 -29.14 1.35 16.38
CA VAL A 133 -30.45 1.96 16.26
C VAL A 133 -30.30 3.42 16.63
N THR A 134 -30.53 4.31 15.65
CA THR A 134 -30.43 5.75 15.82
C THR A 134 -31.78 6.41 15.51
N GLU A 135 -32.04 7.60 16.07
CA GLU A 135 -33.33 8.28 15.93
C GLU A 135 -33.73 8.49 14.47
N ASP A 136 -32.76 8.78 13.61
CA ASP A 136 -32.97 9.11 12.19
C ASP A 136 -32.49 8.02 11.22
N GLY A 137 -31.86 6.93 11.71
CA GLY A 137 -31.30 5.86 10.92
C GLY A 137 -29.95 6.18 10.27
N THR A 138 -29.31 7.28 10.65
CA THR A 138 -27.99 7.69 10.17
C THR A 138 -26.89 7.42 11.20
N ALA A 139 -25.63 7.47 10.80
CA ALA A 139 -24.49 7.37 11.71
C ALA A 139 -24.36 8.59 12.63
N GLU A 140 -24.91 9.73 12.23
CA GLU A 140 -24.86 11.01 12.97
C GLU A 140 -26.02 11.18 13.95
N GLY A 141 -27.04 10.33 13.84
CA GLY A 141 -28.22 10.35 14.70
C GLY A 141 -27.90 9.94 16.14
N LYS A 142 -28.73 10.40 17.07
CA LYS A 142 -28.64 9.99 18.47
C LYS A 142 -28.91 8.49 18.58
N MET A 143 -28.01 7.76 19.24
CA MET A 143 -28.14 6.31 19.43
C MET A 143 -29.21 6.02 20.48
N VAL A 144 -30.24 5.25 20.12
CA VAL A 144 -31.36 4.85 21.01
C VAL A 144 -31.34 3.36 21.34
N GLY A 145 -30.51 2.57 20.67
CA GLY A 145 -30.38 1.15 20.97
C GLY A 145 -29.41 0.42 20.07
N LEU A 146 -29.36 -0.88 20.24
CA LEU A 146 -28.50 -1.79 19.48
C LEU A 146 -29.29 -3.06 19.14
N VAL A 147 -29.06 -3.60 17.93
CA VAL A 147 -29.56 -4.91 17.54
C VAL A 147 -28.39 -5.80 17.14
N THR A 148 -28.40 -7.00 17.67
CA THR A 148 -27.48 -8.08 17.32
C THR A 148 -28.24 -9.32 16.86
N SER A 149 -27.56 -10.33 16.33
CA SER A 149 -28.19 -11.59 15.93
C SER A 149 -28.81 -12.40 17.10
N ARG A 150 -28.62 -11.96 18.35
CA ARG A 150 -29.21 -12.59 19.55
C ARG A 150 -30.56 -12.01 19.92
N ASP A 151 -30.90 -10.82 19.41
CA ASP A 151 -32.08 -10.08 19.79
C ASP A 151 -33.33 -10.51 19.02
N TYR A 152 -33.18 -11.29 17.92
CA TYR A 152 -34.29 -11.75 17.11
C TYR A 152 -34.11 -13.20 16.61
N ARG A 153 -35.24 -13.85 16.34
CA ARG A 153 -35.28 -15.17 15.67
C ARG A 153 -36.29 -15.12 14.53
N VAL A 154 -35.80 -15.13 13.29
CA VAL A 154 -36.63 -15.06 12.07
C VAL A 154 -37.72 -16.16 12.05
N SER A 155 -37.46 -17.35 12.60
CA SER A 155 -38.44 -18.45 12.66
C SER A 155 -39.54 -18.26 13.69
N ARG A 156 -39.49 -17.25 14.55
CA ARG A 156 -40.43 -17.02 15.67
C ARG A 156 -40.96 -15.59 15.76
N MET A 157 -40.52 -14.69 14.92
CA MET A 157 -40.94 -13.28 14.91
C MET A 157 -41.54 -12.93 13.56
N SER A 158 -42.58 -12.10 13.58
CA SER A 158 -43.12 -11.52 12.34
C SER A 158 -42.09 -10.62 11.69
N LEU A 159 -42.02 -10.65 10.37
CA LEU A 159 -41.18 -9.72 9.60
C LEU A 159 -41.58 -8.26 9.74
N ASP A 160 -42.84 -8.00 10.13
CA ASP A 160 -43.39 -6.64 10.37
C ASP A 160 -43.11 -6.15 11.81
N THR A 161 -42.46 -6.96 12.68
CA THR A 161 -42.11 -6.54 14.04
C THR A 161 -41.15 -5.37 13.99
N LYS A 162 -41.45 -4.30 14.71
CA LYS A 162 -40.62 -3.10 14.74
C LYS A 162 -39.33 -3.34 15.52
N VAL A 163 -38.23 -2.70 15.06
CA VAL A 163 -36.91 -2.78 15.70
C VAL A 163 -36.99 -2.35 17.18
N SER A 164 -37.77 -1.35 17.52
CA SER A 164 -37.99 -0.90 18.90
C SER A 164 -38.53 -1.96 19.87
N GLU A 165 -39.18 -3.02 19.35
CA GLU A 165 -39.75 -4.07 20.17
C GLU A 165 -38.74 -5.15 20.59
N PHE A 166 -37.64 -5.29 19.84
CA PHE A 166 -36.62 -6.31 20.11
C PHE A 166 -35.21 -5.77 20.27
N MET A 167 -34.94 -4.47 19.99
CA MET A 167 -33.64 -3.89 20.24
C MET A 167 -33.28 -3.89 21.72
N THR A 168 -31.99 -3.89 22.04
CA THR A 168 -31.50 -3.55 23.36
C THR A 168 -31.49 -2.03 23.48
N PRO A 169 -32.32 -1.40 24.33
CA PRO A 169 -32.35 0.05 24.51
C PRO A 169 -31.04 0.61 25.05
N PHE A 170 -30.70 1.86 24.68
CA PHE A 170 -29.42 2.46 25.03
C PHE A 170 -29.13 2.49 26.53
N GLU A 171 -30.16 2.71 27.37
CA GLU A 171 -30.02 2.72 28.82
C GLU A 171 -29.59 1.39 29.44
N LYS A 172 -29.71 0.29 28.67
CA LYS A 172 -29.26 -1.04 29.05
C LYS A 172 -27.92 -1.42 28.43
N LEU A 173 -27.37 -0.56 27.54
CA LEU A 173 -26.10 -0.80 26.90
C LEU A 173 -24.95 -0.30 27.77
N ILE A 174 -23.86 -1.04 27.75
CA ILE A 174 -22.58 -0.54 28.20
C ILE A 174 -21.96 0.19 27.01
N SER A 175 -21.68 1.47 27.17
CA SER A 175 -21.05 2.31 26.16
C SER A 175 -19.85 3.04 26.73
N ALA A 176 -18.91 3.42 25.87
CA ALA A 176 -17.77 4.25 26.21
C ALA A 176 -17.97 5.68 25.67
N LYS A 177 -17.22 6.61 26.23
CA LYS A 177 -17.18 7.98 25.72
C LYS A 177 -16.08 8.17 24.70
N GLU A 178 -16.25 9.16 23.84
CA GLU A 178 -15.22 9.62 22.91
C GLU A 178 -13.90 9.89 23.63
N GLY A 179 -12.77 9.54 23.01
CA GLY A 179 -11.43 9.66 23.61
C GLY A 179 -10.94 8.42 24.36
N ILE A 180 -11.77 7.38 24.52
CA ILE A 180 -11.32 6.09 25.09
C ILE A 180 -10.21 5.48 24.21
N THR A 181 -9.20 4.93 24.86
CA THR A 181 -8.15 4.16 24.17
C THR A 181 -8.65 2.76 23.76
N LEU A 182 -8.01 2.16 22.76
CA LEU A 182 -8.36 0.79 22.33
C LEU A 182 -8.14 -0.23 23.45
N SER A 183 -7.12 -0.03 24.30
CA SER A 183 -6.86 -0.89 25.46
C SER A 183 -7.98 -0.81 26.50
N GLU A 184 -8.38 0.40 26.89
CA GLU A 184 -9.48 0.60 27.84
C GLU A 184 -10.81 0.07 27.29
N ALA A 185 -11.09 0.30 26.01
CA ALA A 185 -12.27 -0.27 25.36
C ALA A 185 -12.28 -1.78 25.37
N ASN A 186 -11.09 -2.40 25.18
CA ASN A 186 -10.96 -3.85 25.27
C ASN A 186 -11.18 -4.37 26.69
N ASP A 187 -10.65 -3.71 27.71
CA ASP A 187 -10.87 -4.10 29.11
C ASP A 187 -12.37 -4.05 29.43
N MET A 188 -13.09 -3.01 28.98
CA MET A 188 -14.55 -2.95 29.09
C MET A 188 -15.26 -4.10 28.36
N LEU A 189 -14.80 -4.48 27.16
CA LEU A 189 -15.35 -5.62 26.41
C LEU A 189 -15.17 -6.94 27.17
N TRP A 190 -14.00 -7.14 27.78
CA TRP A 190 -13.67 -8.36 28.54
C TRP A 190 -14.42 -8.44 29.85
N ASP A 191 -14.38 -7.40 30.67
CA ASP A 191 -14.98 -7.38 32.01
C ASP A 191 -16.50 -7.55 31.94
N ASN A 192 -17.12 -6.98 30.91
CA ASN A 192 -18.56 -7.05 30.71
C ASN A 192 -19.01 -8.15 29.71
N LYS A 193 -18.09 -8.98 29.24
CA LYS A 193 -18.34 -10.12 28.30
C LYS A 193 -19.08 -9.66 27.02
N LEU A 194 -18.75 -8.48 26.52
CA LEU A 194 -19.34 -7.92 25.32
C LEU A 194 -18.60 -8.37 24.05
N ASN A 195 -19.30 -8.36 22.92
CA ASN A 195 -18.70 -8.56 21.59
C ASN A 195 -18.53 -7.24 20.83
N ALA A 196 -19.29 -6.21 21.20
CA ALA A 196 -19.25 -4.89 20.62
C ALA A 196 -19.47 -3.83 21.72
N LEU A 197 -18.70 -2.78 21.69
CA LEU A 197 -18.78 -1.64 22.58
C LEU A 197 -19.07 -0.38 21.74
N PRO A 198 -20.24 0.26 21.84
CA PRO A 198 -20.47 1.55 21.22
C PRO A 198 -19.71 2.65 21.95
N VAL A 199 -19.07 3.52 21.19
CA VAL A 199 -18.41 4.74 21.67
C VAL A 199 -19.23 5.93 21.22
N VAL A 200 -19.67 6.74 22.16
CA VAL A 200 -20.59 7.87 21.91
C VAL A 200 -20.02 9.19 22.40
N ASP A 201 -20.44 10.27 21.78
CA ASP A 201 -20.14 11.63 22.22
C ASP A 201 -21.03 12.06 23.40
N ASP A 202 -20.85 13.30 23.89
CA ASP A 202 -21.64 13.87 24.99
C ASP A 202 -23.11 14.07 24.62
N LYS A 203 -23.48 14.08 23.33
CA LYS A 203 -24.87 14.15 22.83
C LYS A 203 -25.46 12.77 22.53
N GLN A 204 -24.76 11.67 22.93
CA GLN A 204 -25.17 10.30 22.72
C GLN A 204 -25.19 9.91 21.23
N ARG A 205 -24.44 10.60 20.36
CA ARG A 205 -24.28 10.20 18.96
C ARG A 205 -23.20 9.13 18.86
N LEU A 206 -23.45 8.12 18.05
CA LEU A 206 -22.50 7.04 17.84
C LEU A 206 -21.31 7.55 17.01
N ILE A 207 -20.11 7.49 17.60
CA ILE A 207 -18.86 7.84 16.92
C ILE A 207 -18.23 6.59 16.33
N TYR A 208 -18.05 5.54 17.15
CA TYR A 208 -17.42 4.29 16.74
C TYR A 208 -18.06 3.07 17.43
N PHE A 209 -17.82 1.89 16.86
CA PHE A 209 -17.86 0.63 17.58
C PHE A 209 -16.44 0.11 17.81
N VAL A 210 -16.22 -0.56 18.94
CA VAL A 210 -15.06 -1.42 19.16
C VAL A 210 -15.59 -2.86 19.25
N PHE A 211 -15.04 -3.75 18.43
CA PHE A 211 -15.40 -5.15 18.45
C PHE A 211 -14.27 -5.98 19.06
N ARG A 212 -14.62 -6.92 19.93
CA ARG A 212 -13.67 -7.82 20.58
C ARG A 212 -12.75 -8.55 19.59
N LYS A 213 -13.28 -8.98 18.47
CA LYS A 213 -12.50 -9.64 17.40
C LYS A 213 -11.46 -8.73 16.76
N ASP A 214 -11.78 -7.45 16.62
CA ASP A 214 -10.89 -6.48 15.94
C ASP A 214 -9.73 -6.07 16.86
N TYR A 215 -9.92 -6.07 18.19
CA TYR A 215 -8.84 -5.87 19.15
C TYR A 215 -7.78 -6.98 19.10
N ILE A 216 -8.22 -8.23 18.98
CA ILE A 216 -7.28 -9.37 18.85
C ILE A 216 -6.48 -9.22 17.56
N ALA A 217 -7.12 -8.88 16.46
CA ALA A 217 -6.46 -8.62 15.18
C ALA A 217 -5.44 -7.47 15.27
N HIS A 218 -5.80 -6.34 15.91
CA HIS A 218 -4.88 -5.22 16.11
C HIS A 218 -3.63 -5.62 16.93
N LYS A 219 -3.77 -6.48 17.92
CA LYS A 219 -2.64 -6.98 18.72
C LYS A 219 -1.68 -7.86 17.90
N GLU A 220 -2.20 -8.54 16.88
CA GLU A 220 -1.40 -9.36 15.94
C GLU A 220 -0.65 -8.52 14.92
N TYR A 221 -1.10 -7.27 14.65
CA TYR A 221 -0.56 -6.36 13.66
C TYR A 221 -0.19 -5.00 14.28
N PRO A 222 0.87 -4.94 15.11
CA PRO A 222 1.24 -3.71 15.83
C PRO A 222 1.72 -2.58 14.90
N ASP A 223 2.17 -2.93 13.71
CA ASP A 223 2.67 -1.99 12.70
C ASP A 223 1.60 -1.57 11.68
N GLU A 224 0.32 -1.90 11.90
CA GLU A 224 -0.73 -1.55 10.93
C GLU A 224 -0.77 -0.05 10.62
N LEU A 225 -1.01 0.27 9.35
CA LEU A 225 -1.01 1.64 8.85
C LEU A 225 -2.42 2.20 8.76
N LEU A 226 -2.71 3.16 9.64
CA LEU A 226 -4.02 3.77 9.79
C LEU A 226 -3.96 5.27 9.52
N ASP A 227 -5.05 5.81 8.98
CA ASP A 227 -5.32 7.25 8.90
C ASP A 227 -5.78 7.82 10.26
N ALA A 228 -6.06 9.13 10.30
CA ALA A 228 -6.55 9.81 11.51
C ALA A 228 -7.90 9.25 12.03
N ASP A 229 -8.72 8.70 11.11
CA ASP A 229 -10.03 8.11 11.44
C ASP A 229 -9.94 6.61 11.75
N LYS A 230 -8.71 6.08 11.94
CA LYS A 230 -8.44 4.66 12.22
C LYS A 230 -8.88 3.71 11.11
N ARG A 231 -8.85 4.18 9.86
CA ARG A 231 -9.08 3.36 8.66
C ARG A 231 -7.75 3.04 8.00
N TYR A 232 -7.67 1.92 7.28
CA TYR A 232 -6.45 1.58 6.55
C TYR A 232 -6.11 2.64 5.50
N VAL A 233 -4.82 2.97 5.41
CA VAL A 233 -4.28 3.84 4.37
C VAL A 233 -4.20 3.07 3.06
N VAL A 234 -4.68 3.66 1.98
CA VAL A 234 -4.70 3.07 0.64
C VAL A 234 -4.32 4.08 -0.43
N GLY A 235 -3.49 3.65 -1.35
CA GLY A 235 -3.16 4.39 -2.56
C GLY A 235 -4.00 3.96 -3.77
N ALA A 236 -4.01 4.78 -4.80
CA ALA A 236 -4.63 4.45 -6.08
C ALA A 236 -3.79 4.96 -7.26
N GLY A 237 -3.66 4.11 -8.28
CA GLY A 237 -3.01 4.48 -9.54
C GLY A 237 -3.92 5.34 -10.40
N VAL A 238 -3.34 6.34 -11.05
CA VAL A 238 -4.01 7.19 -12.03
C VAL A 238 -3.19 7.24 -13.31
N ASN A 239 -3.84 7.50 -14.43
CA ASN A 239 -3.18 7.73 -15.71
C ASN A 239 -3.33 9.18 -16.15
N THR A 240 -2.68 9.56 -17.25
CA THR A 240 -2.67 10.92 -17.78
C THR A 240 -3.79 11.20 -18.81
N ARG A 241 -4.80 10.35 -18.93
CA ARG A 241 -5.86 10.51 -19.92
C ARG A 241 -7.21 10.85 -19.33
N ASP A 242 -7.66 10.08 -18.33
CA ASP A 242 -8.96 10.23 -17.69
C ASP A 242 -8.85 10.84 -16.28
N PHE A 243 -7.72 11.49 -15.98
CA PHE A 243 -7.42 12.04 -14.65
C PHE A 243 -8.47 13.05 -14.17
N GLU A 244 -9.07 13.82 -15.08
CA GLU A 244 -10.09 14.82 -14.75
C GLU A 244 -11.36 14.23 -14.14
N GLU A 245 -11.70 12.99 -14.50
CA GLU A 245 -12.84 12.24 -13.97
C GLU A 245 -12.41 11.26 -12.87
N ARG A 246 -11.30 10.57 -13.06
CA ARG A 246 -10.80 9.54 -12.15
C ARG A 246 -10.35 10.09 -10.81
N ILE A 247 -9.56 11.17 -10.81
CA ILE A 247 -9.04 11.74 -9.56
C ILE A 247 -10.17 12.17 -8.61
N PRO A 248 -11.19 12.94 -9.04
CA PRO A 248 -12.32 13.26 -8.17
C PRO A 248 -13.02 12.05 -7.58
N ALA A 249 -13.26 11.01 -8.39
CA ALA A 249 -13.92 9.78 -7.92
C ALA A 249 -13.10 9.02 -6.87
N LEU A 250 -11.76 8.97 -7.04
CA LEU A 250 -10.87 8.33 -6.07
C LEU A 250 -10.73 9.13 -4.77
N VAL A 251 -10.70 10.46 -4.85
CA VAL A 251 -10.71 11.35 -3.69
C VAL A 251 -12.01 11.19 -2.90
N GLU A 252 -13.16 11.17 -3.57
CA GLU A 252 -14.47 10.91 -2.95
C GLU A 252 -14.53 9.50 -2.32
N ALA A 253 -13.90 8.51 -2.94
CA ALA A 253 -13.79 7.16 -2.39
C ALA A 253 -12.88 7.07 -1.15
N GLY A 254 -12.08 8.11 -0.86
CA GLY A 254 -11.21 8.21 0.28
C GLY A 254 -9.79 7.69 0.06
N ALA A 255 -9.28 7.69 -1.17
CA ALA A 255 -7.87 7.37 -1.44
C ALA A 255 -6.96 8.37 -0.71
N ASP A 256 -6.00 7.87 0.06
CA ASP A 256 -5.11 8.71 0.87
C ASP A 256 -3.97 9.29 0.04
N VAL A 257 -3.51 8.55 -0.99
CA VAL A 257 -2.43 8.96 -1.87
C VAL A 257 -2.65 8.41 -3.28
N LEU A 258 -2.45 9.26 -4.27
CA LEU A 258 -2.52 8.89 -5.68
C LEU A 258 -1.11 8.68 -6.23
N CYS A 259 -0.99 7.96 -7.34
CA CYS A 259 0.26 7.82 -8.07
C CYS A 259 0.01 7.79 -9.57
N ILE A 260 0.61 8.71 -10.32
CA ILE A 260 0.60 8.66 -11.79
C ILE A 260 1.51 7.51 -12.21
N ASP A 261 0.94 6.54 -12.93
CA ASP A 261 1.67 5.36 -13.39
C ASP A 261 1.87 5.40 -14.90
N SER A 262 3.11 5.70 -15.30
CA SER A 262 3.53 5.74 -16.70
C SER A 262 5.01 5.36 -16.83
N SER A 263 5.39 4.76 -17.94
CA SER A 263 6.80 4.55 -18.31
C SER A 263 7.50 5.84 -18.78
N GLU A 264 6.77 6.95 -18.92
CA GLU A 264 7.25 8.24 -19.41
C GLU A 264 6.92 9.34 -18.40
N GLY A 265 7.64 9.34 -17.26
CA GLY A 265 7.45 10.32 -16.19
C GLY A 265 7.91 11.72 -16.57
N TYR A 266 8.98 11.85 -17.33
CA TYR A 266 9.49 13.14 -17.79
C TYR A 266 8.73 13.64 -19.03
N SER A 267 7.46 14.00 -18.82
CA SER A 267 6.56 14.39 -19.90
C SER A 267 5.58 15.49 -19.49
N GLN A 268 5.12 16.26 -20.50
CA GLN A 268 4.13 17.30 -20.29
C GLN A 268 2.83 16.76 -19.71
N TRP A 269 2.40 15.56 -20.10
CA TRP A 269 1.16 14.93 -19.59
C TRP A 269 1.19 14.72 -18.08
N GLN A 270 2.36 14.38 -17.52
CA GLN A 270 2.53 14.26 -16.07
C GLN A 270 2.44 15.65 -15.40
N ALA A 271 3.08 16.66 -15.97
CA ALA A 271 3.01 18.02 -15.46
C ALA A 271 1.57 18.57 -15.49
N ASP A 272 0.82 18.31 -16.56
CA ASP A 272 -0.57 18.73 -16.69
C ASP A 272 -1.47 18.04 -15.66
N THR A 273 -1.26 16.76 -15.42
CA THR A 273 -1.99 16.01 -14.38
C THR A 273 -1.67 16.52 -12.97
N LEU A 274 -0.39 16.75 -12.66
CA LEU A 274 0.03 17.35 -11.38
C LEU A 274 -0.56 18.75 -11.21
N LYS A 275 -0.50 19.58 -12.26
CA LYS A 275 -1.10 20.92 -12.26
C LYS A 275 -2.60 20.86 -11.97
N PHE A 276 -3.35 19.97 -12.59
CA PHE A 276 -4.78 19.78 -12.31
C PHE A 276 -5.04 19.50 -10.82
N VAL A 277 -4.25 18.62 -10.21
CA VAL A 277 -4.38 18.31 -8.80
C VAL A 277 -4.07 19.52 -7.93
N ARG A 278 -2.98 20.22 -8.22
CA ARG A 278 -2.54 21.40 -7.43
C ARG A 278 -3.51 22.58 -7.57
N ASP A 279 -4.03 22.84 -8.77
CA ASP A 279 -5.01 23.90 -9.01
C ASP A 279 -6.35 23.63 -8.31
N ARG A 280 -6.77 22.36 -8.24
CA ARG A 280 -8.09 21.99 -7.72
C ARG A 280 -8.11 21.69 -6.22
N TYR A 281 -7.05 21.05 -5.71
CA TYR A 281 -7.00 20.50 -4.36
C TYR A 281 -5.83 21.02 -3.52
N GLY A 282 -4.93 21.81 -4.11
CA GLY A 282 -3.73 22.28 -3.41
C GLY A 282 -2.89 21.12 -2.89
N ASP A 283 -2.56 21.17 -1.62
CA ASP A 283 -1.80 20.11 -0.92
C ASP A 283 -2.69 19.09 -0.16
N ASP A 284 -4.02 19.21 -0.24
CA ASP A 284 -4.93 18.27 0.43
C ASP A 284 -4.87 16.88 -0.22
N VAL A 285 -4.76 16.82 -1.56
CA VAL A 285 -4.61 15.56 -2.28
C VAL A 285 -3.13 15.27 -2.49
N LYS A 286 -2.68 14.10 -2.00
CA LYS A 286 -1.31 13.62 -2.16
C LYS A 286 -1.17 12.83 -3.44
N ILE A 287 -0.16 13.16 -4.24
CA ILE A 287 0.06 12.52 -5.54
C ILE A 287 1.53 12.34 -5.87
N GLY A 288 1.94 11.09 -6.09
CA GLY A 288 3.24 10.75 -6.66
C GLY A 288 3.22 10.72 -8.18
N ALA A 289 4.38 10.80 -8.78
CA ALA A 289 4.55 10.82 -10.23
C ALA A 289 5.77 9.99 -10.69
N GLY A 290 5.79 9.54 -11.91
CA GLY A 290 6.88 8.75 -12.49
C GLY A 290 6.39 7.83 -13.63
N ASN A 291 7.32 7.07 -14.22
CA ASN A 291 8.67 6.78 -13.74
C ASN A 291 9.72 7.61 -14.47
N VAL A 292 10.76 7.94 -13.74
CA VAL A 292 11.97 8.59 -14.26
C VAL A 292 13.21 7.73 -13.93
N VAL A 293 14.36 8.04 -14.55
CA VAL A 293 15.61 7.30 -14.35
C VAL A 293 16.84 8.19 -14.14
N ASP A 294 16.64 9.49 -14.06
CA ASP A 294 17.70 10.49 -13.90
C ASP A 294 17.28 11.70 -13.05
N GLY A 295 18.24 12.56 -12.74
CA GLY A 295 18.02 13.74 -11.91
C GLY A 295 17.21 14.83 -12.60
N GLU A 296 17.26 14.95 -13.92
CA GLU A 296 16.49 15.94 -14.70
C GLU A 296 14.99 15.62 -14.60
N GLY A 297 14.61 14.34 -14.80
CA GLY A 297 13.25 13.87 -14.65
C GLY A 297 12.72 14.02 -13.23
N PHE A 298 13.58 13.75 -12.22
CA PHE A 298 13.20 13.98 -10.82
C PHE A 298 12.88 15.45 -10.54
N ARG A 299 13.77 16.37 -10.90
CA ARG A 299 13.57 17.82 -10.67
C ARG A 299 12.31 18.32 -11.37
N PHE A 300 12.07 17.89 -12.60
CA PHE A 300 10.87 18.24 -13.36
C PHE A 300 9.58 17.88 -12.62
N LEU A 301 9.49 16.67 -12.08
CA LEU A 301 8.29 16.21 -11.35
C LEU A 301 8.18 16.86 -9.97
N ALA A 302 9.29 17.07 -9.28
CA ALA A 302 9.33 17.78 -7.99
C ALA A 302 8.86 19.21 -8.13
N ASP A 303 9.34 19.95 -9.14
CA ASP A 303 8.93 21.33 -9.46
C ASP A 303 7.46 21.41 -9.89
N ALA A 304 6.96 20.40 -10.62
CA ALA A 304 5.55 20.29 -10.97
C ALA A 304 4.64 19.97 -9.76
N GLY A 305 5.24 19.68 -8.60
CA GLY A 305 4.53 19.51 -7.34
C GLY A 305 4.22 18.08 -6.95
N ALA A 306 4.95 17.07 -7.44
CA ALA A 306 4.81 15.70 -6.99
C ALA A 306 5.10 15.56 -5.48
N ASP A 307 4.33 14.72 -4.77
CA ASP A 307 4.58 14.38 -3.36
C ASP A 307 5.68 13.34 -3.20
N PHE A 308 5.87 12.47 -4.16
CA PHE A 308 7.02 11.57 -4.29
C PHE A 308 7.30 11.28 -5.76
N VAL A 309 8.50 10.81 -6.06
CA VAL A 309 8.89 10.46 -7.44
C VAL A 309 9.24 8.97 -7.53
N LYS A 310 8.64 8.30 -8.50
CA LYS A 310 8.83 6.87 -8.77
C LYS A 310 9.94 6.66 -9.81
N ILE A 311 10.90 5.77 -9.49
CA ILE A 311 12.14 5.56 -10.24
C ILE A 311 12.16 4.16 -10.84
N GLY A 312 12.41 4.06 -12.14
CA GLY A 312 12.67 2.79 -12.81
C GLY A 312 11.91 2.63 -14.12
N ILE A 313 12.65 2.37 -15.18
CA ILE A 313 12.11 2.06 -16.51
C ILE A 313 12.79 0.78 -17.02
N GLY A 314 11.97 -0.22 -17.35
CA GLY A 314 12.45 -1.47 -17.92
C GLY A 314 13.13 -2.42 -16.92
N GLY A 315 13.02 -2.20 -15.60
CA GLY A 315 13.62 -3.04 -14.56
C GLY A 315 12.72 -4.16 -14.01
N GLY A 316 11.43 -4.14 -14.34
CA GLY A 316 10.46 -5.14 -13.87
C GLY A 316 10.69 -6.53 -14.49
N SER A 317 10.37 -7.61 -13.75
CA SER A 317 10.60 -9.00 -14.18
C SER A 317 9.86 -9.39 -15.46
N ILE A 318 8.77 -8.70 -15.77
CA ILE A 318 7.89 -8.95 -16.93
C ILE A 318 7.83 -7.75 -17.87
N CYS A 319 8.65 -6.71 -17.62
CA CYS A 319 8.76 -5.54 -18.48
C CYS A 319 9.78 -5.82 -19.59
N ILE A 320 9.37 -5.68 -20.84
CA ILE A 320 10.22 -5.83 -22.03
C ILE A 320 10.44 -4.51 -22.79
N THR A 321 10.17 -3.37 -22.14
CA THR A 321 10.38 -2.02 -22.73
C THR A 321 11.82 -1.85 -23.26
N ARG A 322 12.84 -2.36 -22.53
CA ARG A 322 14.23 -2.27 -22.97
C ARG A 322 14.49 -3.08 -24.26
N GLU A 323 13.87 -4.24 -24.37
CA GLU A 323 13.96 -5.09 -25.54
C GLU A 323 13.23 -4.49 -26.73
N GLN A 324 12.04 -3.94 -26.51
CA GLN A 324 11.18 -3.42 -27.58
C GLN A 324 11.59 -2.02 -28.07
N LYS A 325 11.98 -1.14 -27.14
CA LYS A 325 12.24 0.28 -27.42
C LYS A 325 13.72 0.69 -27.25
N GLY A 326 14.55 -0.12 -26.61
CA GLY A 326 15.92 0.28 -26.23
C GLY A 326 15.94 1.38 -25.14
N ILE A 327 14.84 1.57 -24.40
CA ILE A 327 14.72 2.61 -23.38
C ILE A 327 14.79 1.97 -21.99
N GLY A 328 15.56 2.57 -21.10
CA GLY A 328 15.69 2.13 -19.71
C GLY A 328 17.05 2.41 -19.12
N ARG A 329 17.19 2.12 -17.85
CA ARG A 329 18.45 2.28 -17.10
C ARG A 329 18.59 1.17 -16.04
N GLY A 330 19.80 0.78 -15.68
CA GLY A 330 20.05 -0.10 -14.54
C GLY A 330 19.51 0.53 -13.25
N GLN A 331 18.75 -0.26 -12.47
CA GLN A 331 17.98 0.28 -11.37
C GLN A 331 18.85 0.91 -10.27
N ALA A 332 20.00 0.29 -9.94
CA ALA A 332 20.91 0.86 -8.95
C ALA A 332 21.46 2.23 -9.41
N SER A 333 21.90 2.33 -10.67
CA SER A 333 22.38 3.61 -11.22
C SER A 333 21.30 4.69 -11.20
N ALA A 334 20.08 4.34 -11.56
CA ALA A 334 18.95 5.28 -11.53
C ALA A 334 18.65 5.77 -10.11
N VAL A 335 18.58 4.88 -9.13
CA VAL A 335 18.30 5.22 -7.73
C VAL A 335 19.40 6.14 -7.17
N ILE A 336 20.67 5.78 -7.37
CA ILE A 336 21.82 6.59 -6.87
C ILE A 336 21.78 8.01 -7.44
N GLU A 337 21.57 8.15 -8.74
CA GLU A 337 21.53 9.48 -9.39
C GLU A 337 20.35 10.31 -8.93
N VAL A 338 19.16 9.71 -8.89
CA VAL A 338 17.95 10.43 -8.44
C VAL A 338 18.04 10.79 -6.96
N ALA A 339 18.60 9.92 -6.11
CA ALA A 339 18.84 10.21 -4.69
C ALA A 339 19.79 11.41 -4.51
N LYS A 340 20.83 11.49 -5.34
CA LYS A 340 21.72 12.66 -5.36
C LYS A 340 20.93 13.93 -5.74
N ALA A 341 20.16 13.90 -6.82
CA ALA A 341 19.36 15.04 -7.27
C ALA A 341 18.31 15.45 -6.21
N ARG A 342 17.66 14.47 -5.50
CA ARG A 342 16.76 14.75 -4.39
C ARG A 342 17.45 15.46 -3.24
N ASN A 343 18.66 15.04 -2.86
CA ASN A 343 19.41 15.68 -1.78
C ASN A 343 19.84 17.11 -2.15
N GLU A 344 20.30 17.32 -3.37
CA GLU A 344 20.59 18.66 -3.90
C GLU A 344 19.35 19.55 -3.90
N TYR A 345 18.23 19.05 -4.39
CA TYR A 345 16.94 19.75 -4.39
C TYR A 345 16.49 20.14 -2.97
N TYR A 346 16.67 19.23 -1.99
CA TYR A 346 16.36 19.51 -0.59
C TYR A 346 17.27 20.61 0.00
N GLU A 347 18.55 20.62 -0.33
CA GLU A 347 19.45 21.71 0.11
C GLU A 347 19.11 23.05 -0.53
N GLU A 348 18.70 23.05 -1.80
CA GLU A 348 18.34 24.26 -2.55
C GLU A 348 16.99 24.85 -2.12
N THR A 349 15.99 24.02 -1.91
CA THR A 349 14.59 24.46 -1.72
C THR A 349 14.07 24.31 -0.29
N GLY A 350 14.72 23.48 0.52
CA GLY A 350 14.21 23.06 1.83
C GLY A 350 13.05 22.08 1.76
N ILE A 351 12.69 21.58 0.56
CA ILE A 351 11.58 20.61 0.35
C ILE A 351 12.16 19.22 0.09
N TYR A 352 11.86 18.28 0.98
CA TYR A 352 12.20 16.88 0.79
C TYR A 352 11.09 16.19 -0.01
N VAL A 353 11.44 15.61 -1.17
CA VAL A 353 10.52 14.85 -2.01
C VAL A 353 10.97 13.39 -1.99
N PRO A 354 10.26 12.49 -1.29
CA PRO A 354 10.62 11.08 -1.22
C PRO A 354 10.73 10.41 -2.57
N ILE A 355 11.58 9.39 -2.68
CA ILE A 355 11.77 8.63 -3.90
C ILE A 355 11.42 7.15 -3.69
N CYS A 356 10.64 6.60 -4.62
CA CYS A 356 10.21 5.22 -4.67
C CYS A 356 11.01 4.43 -5.70
N SER A 357 11.76 3.41 -5.29
CA SER A 357 12.41 2.49 -6.23
C SER A 357 11.42 1.45 -6.74
N ASP A 358 11.11 1.49 -8.05
CA ASP A 358 10.15 0.62 -8.71
C ASP A 358 10.83 -0.30 -9.73
N GLY A 359 10.77 -1.61 -9.46
CA GLY A 359 11.39 -2.65 -10.28
C GLY A 359 12.84 -2.97 -9.91
N GLY A 360 13.39 -4.00 -10.54
CA GLY A 360 14.78 -4.46 -10.35
C GLY A 360 15.03 -5.24 -9.05
N ILE A 361 14.08 -5.34 -8.14
CA ILE A 361 14.19 -6.08 -6.89
C ILE A 361 13.79 -7.54 -7.12
N VAL A 362 14.76 -8.43 -7.03
CA VAL A 362 14.60 -9.88 -7.22
C VAL A 362 14.78 -10.65 -5.91
N TYR A 363 15.68 -10.22 -5.07
CA TYR A 363 16.03 -10.84 -3.78
C TYR A 363 15.79 -9.88 -2.61
N ASP A 364 15.64 -10.41 -1.41
CA ASP A 364 15.41 -9.59 -0.20
C ASP A 364 16.57 -8.61 0.05
N TYR A 365 17.82 -8.99 -0.21
CA TYR A 365 18.97 -8.09 -0.02
C TYR A 365 18.97 -6.90 -0.99
N HIS A 366 18.32 -7.01 -2.16
CA HIS A 366 18.10 -5.85 -3.05
C HIS A 366 17.25 -4.76 -2.40
N MET A 367 16.34 -5.14 -1.50
CA MET A 367 15.55 -4.17 -0.74
C MET A 367 16.45 -3.29 0.11
N THR A 368 17.36 -3.89 0.88
CA THR A 368 18.30 -3.13 1.71
C THR A 368 19.27 -2.30 0.87
N LEU A 369 19.74 -2.84 -0.27
CA LEU A 369 20.60 -2.08 -1.19
C LEU A 369 19.88 -0.85 -1.76
N ALA A 370 18.64 -1.00 -2.22
CA ALA A 370 17.85 0.11 -2.76
C ALA A 370 17.63 1.21 -1.71
N LEU A 371 17.31 0.83 -0.46
CA LEU A 371 17.17 1.76 0.65
C LEU A 371 18.49 2.46 0.97
N ALA A 372 19.60 1.71 1.04
CA ALA A 372 20.94 2.27 1.28
C ALA A 372 21.41 3.23 0.18
N MET A 373 21.00 3.00 -1.07
CA MET A 373 21.28 3.87 -2.21
C MET A 373 20.44 5.14 -2.24
N GLY A 374 19.47 5.26 -1.33
CA GLY A 374 18.70 6.49 -1.14
C GLY A 374 17.21 6.38 -1.45
N ALA A 375 16.67 5.21 -1.83
CA ALA A 375 15.23 5.04 -1.92
C ALA A 375 14.59 5.15 -0.53
N ASP A 376 13.49 5.90 -0.43
CA ASP A 376 12.74 6.03 0.81
C ASP A 376 11.82 4.81 0.99
N PHE A 377 11.25 4.32 -0.12
CA PHE A 377 10.43 3.12 -0.13
C PHE A 377 10.49 2.40 -1.48
N LEU A 378 9.90 1.22 -1.54
CA LEU A 378 10.04 0.26 -2.62
C LEU A 378 8.67 -0.09 -3.20
N MET A 379 8.55 -0.11 -4.53
CA MET A 379 7.38 -0.64 -5.22
C MET A 379 7.70 -2.02 -5.80
N LEU A 380 6.89 -3.00 -5.42
CA LEU A 380 7.16 -4.42 -5.66
C LEU A 380 6.01 -5.07 -6.44
N GLY A 381 6.28 -5.55 -7.65
CA GLY A 381 5.33 -6.27 -8.48
C GLY A 381 5.39 -7.79 -8.27
N ARG A 382 6.44 -8.42 -8.80
CA ARG A 382 6.64 -9.88 -8.72
C ARG A 382 6.59 -10.41 -7.28
N TYR A 383 7.09 -9.66 -6.31
CA TYR A 383 7.09 -10.05 -4.91
C TYR A 383 5.68 -10.28 -4.38
N PHE A 384 4.79 -9.31 -4.57
CA PHE A 384 3.41 -9.37 -4.07
C PHE A 384 2.48 -10.24 -4.93
N SER A 385 2.76 -10.42 -6.22
CA SER A 385 1.94 -11.28 -7.09
C SER A 385 1.92 -12.75 -6.68
N ARG A 386 2.84 -13.20 -5.83
CA ARG A 386 3.04 -14.58 -5.39
C ARG A 386 2.12 -15.01 -4.24
N PHE A 387 1.41 -14.07 -3.60
CA PHE A 387 0.72 -14.31 -2.34
C PHE A 387 -0.77 -14.62 -2.53
N ASP A 388 -1.37 -15.20 -1.51
CA ASP A 388 -2.80 -15.53 -1.50
C ASP A 388 -3.68 -14.32 -1.81
N GLU A 389 -3.31 -13.15 -1.28
CA GLU A 389 -4.10 -11.91 -1.33
C GLU A 389 -3.96 -11.17 -2.67
N SER A 390 -3.04 -11.57 -3.57
CA SER A 390 -3.02 -11.01 -4.92
C SER A 390 -4.24 -11.46 -5.73
N PRO A 391 -4.77 -10.61 -6.65
CA PRO A 391 -6.06 -10.84 -7.28
C PRO A 391 -6.07 -11.95 -8.35
N THR A 392 -4.96 -12.65 -8.56
CA THR A 392 -4.82 -13.67 -9.61
C THR A 392 -5.11 -15.08 -9.10
N ASN A 393 -5.40 -16.00 -10.02
CA ASN A 393 -5.68 -17.37 -9.69
C ASN A 393 -4.41 -18.14 -9.28
N LYS A 394 -4.56 -19.02 -8.29
CA LYS A 394 -3.57 -20.04 -7.96
C LYS A 394 -3.82 -21.27 -8.83
N ILE A 395 -2.81 -21.69 -9.55
CA ILE A 395 -2.87 -22.83 -10.47
C ILE A 395 -1.80 -23.89 -10.12
N GLN A 396 -1.98 -25.10 -10.58
CA GLN A 396 -1.01 -26.19 -10.39
C GLN A 396 -0.41 -26.61 -11.73
N ILE A 397 0.92 -26.58 -11.83
CA ILE A 397 1.67 -27.04 -13.00
C ILE A 397 2.72 -28.06 -12.53
N ASN A 398 2.70 -29.28 -13.05
CA ASN A 398 3.66 -30.35 -12.71
C ASN A 398 3.81 -30.59 -11.19
N GLY A 399 2.71 -30.52 -10.45
CA GLY A 399 2.69 -30.74 -8.99
C GLY A 399 3.05 -29.51 -8.15
N ASN A 400 3.54 -28.44 -8.73
CA ASN A 400 3.88 -27.20 -8.03
C ASN A 400 2.79 -26.14 -8.19
N TYR A 401 2.63 -25.29 -7.18
CA TYR A 401 1.67 -24.18 -7.22
C TYR A 401 2.30 -22.89 -7.73
N TYR A 402 1.54 -22.17 -8.56
CA TYR A 402 1.90 -20.91 -9.17
C TYR A 402 0.75 -19.92 -9.08
N LYS A 403 1.06 -18.62 -9.19
CA LYS A 403 0.09 -17.54 -9.43
C LYS A 403 0.31 -17.01 -10.84
N GLU A 404 -0.78 -16.61 -11.48
CA GLU A 404 -0.68 -15.91 -12.76
C GLU A 404 -0.10 -14.51 -12.54
N TYR A 405 0.75 -14.06 -13.45
CA TYR A 405 1.41 -12.76 -13.37
C TYR A 405 1.65 -12.16 -14.73
N TRP A 406 1.03 -11.03 -15.02
CA TRP A 406 1.13 -10.34 -16.30
C TRP A 406 1.43 -8.85 -16.14
N GLY A 407 2.14 -8.27 -17.13
CA GLY A 407 2.48 -6.87 -17.19
C GLY A 407 1.31 -6.02 -17.63
N GLU A 408 1.23 -4.78 -17.16
CA GLU A 408 0.25 -3.80 -17.60
C GLU A 408 0.38 -3.46 -19.10
N GLY A 409 1.55 -3.64 -19.69
CA GLY A 409 1.80 -3.50 -21.12
C GLY A 409 1.61 -4.80 -21.93
N SER A 410 0.97 -5.83 -21.38
CA SER A 410 0.65 -7.07 -22.10
C SER A 410 -0.73 -7.00 -22.78
N ALA A 411 -0.94 -7.83 -23.80
CA ALA A 411 -2.24 -7.99 -24.44
C ALA A 411 -3.32 -8.42 -23.45
N ARG A 412 -2.95 -9.20 -22.42
CA ARG A 412 -3.86 -9.65 -21.38
C ARG A 412 -4.39 -8.50 -20.52
N ALA A 413 -3.55 -7.55 -20.15
CA ALA A 413 -3.96 -6.40 -19.33
C ALA A 413 -4.96 -5.51 -20.09
N ARG A 414 -4.90 -5.50 -21.42
CA ARG A 414 -5.68 -4.60 -22.28
C ARG A 414 -5.70 -3.18 -21.74
N ASN A 415 -4.52 -2.73 -21.28
CA ASN A 415 -4.39 -1.44 -20.61
C ASN A 415 -4.34 -0.30 -21.63
N TRP A 416 -5.47 -0.07 -22.32
CA TRP A 416 -5.66 1.01 -23.26
C TRP A 416 -5.57 2.40 -22.61
N GLN A 417 -5.67 2.49 -21.27
CA GLN A 417 -5.59 3.75 -20.52
C GLN A 417 -4.19 4.11 -20.07
N ARG A 418 -3.25 3.16 -20.05
CA ARG A 418 -1.89 3.40 -19.56
C ARG A 418 -1.03 4.18 -20.55
N TYR A 419 -1.21 3.93 -21.84
CA TYR A 419 -0.40 4.50 -22.90
C TYR A 419 -1.19 5.54 -23.69
N ASP A 420 -0.63 6.76 -23.80
CA ASP A 420 -1.20 7.84 -24.59
C ASP A 420 -0.98 7.60 -26.08
N LEU A 421 -1.60 6.58 -26.61
CA LEU A 421 -1.53 6.24 -28.02
C LEU A 421 -2.62 6.95 -28.85
N GLY A 422 -3.05 8.15 -28.47
CA GLY A 422 -3.91 9.05 -29.22
C GLY A 422 -5.04 8.36 -30.00
N GLY A 423 -6.27 8.33 -29.49
CA GLY A 423 -7.43 7.83 -30.19
C GLY A 423 -7.56 6.29 -30.25
N ASP A 424 -8.42 5.76 -31.13
CA ASP A 424 -8.77 4.33 -31.31
C ASP A 424 -7.63 3.37 -31.71
N ALA A 425 -6.37 3.82 -31.69
CA ALA A 425 -5.21 2.99 -31.95
C ALA A 425 -4.94 2.06 -30.76
N GLY A 426 -5.35 0.81 -30.87
CA GLY A 426 -4.95 -0.26 -29.96
C GLY A 426 -3.42 -0.35 -29.81
N MET A 427 -2.95 -1.02 -28.76
CA MET A 427 -1.53 -1.26 -28.53
C MET A 427 -0.87 -1.82 -29.80
N LYS A 428 0.15 -1.11 -30.32
CA LYS A 428 0.85 -1.51 -31.54
C LYS A 428 1.84 -2.66 -31.31
N PHE A 429 2.34 -2.80 -30.09
CA PHE A 429 3.24 -3.86 -29.65
C PHE A 429 3.17 -3.99 -28.14
N GLU A 430 3.55 -5.15 -27.62
CA GLU A 430 3.56 -5.42 -26.20
C GLU A 430 4.86 -4.94 -25.53
N GLU A 431 4.73 -4.36 -24.35
CA GLU A 431 5.85 -3.98 -23.48
C GLU A 431 5.89 -4.79 -22.18
N GLY A 432 5.04 -5.77 -22.05
CA GLY A 432 4.97 -6.70 -20.93
C GLY A 432 4.57 -8.09 -21.37
N VAL A 433 4.94 -9.10 -20.60
CA VAL A 433 4.62 -10.51 -20.87
C VAL A 433 3.54 -11.03 -19.92
N ASP A 434 2.85 -12.10 -20.36
CA ASP A 434 1.99 -12.93 -19.52
C ASP A 434 2.78 -14.15 -19.04
N SER A 435 2.76 -14.41 -17.73
CA SER A 435 3.64 -15.39 -17.11
C SER A 435 3.05 -15.98 -15.83
N TYR A 436 3.82 -16.86 -15.22
CA TYR A 436 3.54 -17.43 -13.90
C TYR A 436 4.68 -17.15 -12.94
N VAL A 437 4.34 -17.00 -11.66
CA VAL A 437 5.31 -16.90 -10.56
C VAL A 437 5.06 -18.01 -9.54
N PRO A 438 6.10 -18.55 -8.90
CA PRO A 438 5.93 -19.51 -7.84
C PRO A 438 5.07 -18.96 -6.71
N TYR A 439 4.04 -19.72 -6.33
CA TYR A 439 3.18 -19.37 -5.18
C TYR A 439 3.98 -19.43 -3.88
N ALA A 440 3.74 -18.48 -2.98
CA ALA A 440 4.51 -18.34 -1.74
C ALA A 440 3.65 -18.29 -0.45
N GLY A 441 2.34 -18.51 -0.54
CA GLY A 441 1.47 -18.48 0.65
C GLY A 441 1.01 -17.09 1.06
N PRO A 442 0.69 -16.88 2.35
CA PRO A 442 0.20 -15.61 2.86
C PRO A 442 1.23 -14.47 2.76
N LEU A 443 0.73 -13.25 2.51
CA LEU A 443 1.56 -12.03 2.47
C LEU A 443 2.29 -11.81 3.78
N SER A 444 1.60 -11.91 4.92
CA SER A 444 2.14 -11.59 6.23
C SER A 444 3.43 -12.34 6.57
N ASP A 445 3.45 -13.66 6.34
CA ASP A 445 4.60 -14.50 6.66
C ASP A 445 5.84 -14.11 5.84
N ASN A 446 5.64 -13.85 4.56
CA ASN A 446 6.70 -13.48 3.63
C ASN A 446 7.22 -12.07 3.89
N VAL A 447 6.34 -11.09 4.13
CA VAL A 447 6.72 -9.71 4.43
C VAL A 447 7.54 -9.67 5.73
N ARG A 448 7.06 -10.30 6.79
CA ARG A 448 7.77 -10.36 8.08
C ARG A 448 9.15 -11.01 7.95
N GLN A 449 9.27 -12.08 7.16
CA GLN A 449 10.55 -12.72 6.90
C GLN A 449 11.51 -11.80 6.13
N SER A 450 11.05 -11.14 5.07
CA SER A 450 11.87 -10.20 4.30
C SER A 450 12.31 -9.01 5.13
N LEU A 451 11.39 -8.42 5.93
CA LEU A 451 11.72 -7.31 6.83
C LEU A 451 12.72 -7.72 7.92
N MET A 452 12.64 -8.95 8.43
CA MET A 452 13.62 -9.47 9.39
C MET A 452 15.03 -9.46 8.78
N LYS A 453 15.18 -9.88 7.51
CA LYS A 453 16.46 -9.84 6.79
C LYS A 453 16.95 -8.39 6.59
N VAL A 454 16.06 -7.47 6.19
CA VAL A 454 16.38 -6.05 6.04
C VAL A 454 16.87 -5.48 7.37
N LYS A 455 16.13 -5.66 8.47
CA LYS A 455 16.51 -5.18 9.80
C LYS A 455 17.83 -5.78 10.29
N SER A 456 18.04 -7.09 10.07
CA SER A 456 19.29 -7.76 10.40
C SER A 456 20.48 -7.17 9.64
N THR A 457 20.32 -6.90 8.34
CA THR A 457 21.36 -6.26 7.53
C THR A 457 21.65 -4.83 8.01
N MET A 458 20.62 -4.06 8.39
CA MET A 458 20.79 -2.73 8.98
C MET A 458 21.61 -2.78 10.29
N CYS A 459 21.33 -3.76 11.16
CA CYS A 459 22.13 -4.00 12.35
C CYS A 459 23.61 -4.26 12.02
N ASN A 460 23.88 -5.08 10.99
CA ASN A 460 25.25 -5.35 10.54
C ASN A 460 25.95 -4.10 9.98
N CYS A 461 25.19 -3.15 9.47
CA CYS A 461 25.70 -1.84 9.04
C CYS A 461 25.82 -0.82 10.18
N GLY A 462 25.37 -1.14 11.40
CA GLY A 462 25.34 -0.22 12.54
C GLY A 462 24.29 0.88 12.42
N THR A 463 23.20 0.64 11.69
CA THR A 463 22.16 1.63 11.39
C THR A 463 20.80 1.19 11.93
N MET A 464 20.04 2.14 12.50
CA MET A 464 18.79 1.85 13.20
C MET A 464 17.56 2.43 12.51
N THR A 465 17.75 3.32 11.54
CA THR A 465 16.70 3.92 10.71
C THR A 465 17.10 3.90 9.24
N ILE A 466 16.12 4.05 8.32
CA ILE A 466 16.41 4.16 6.88
C ILE A 466 17.28 5.39 6.60
N ALA A 467 17.04 6.51 7.26
CA ALA A 467 17.87 7.71 7.13
C ALA A 467 19.33 7.47 7.56
N ASP A 468 19.54 6.72 8.65
CA ASP A 468 20.89 6.32 9.09
C ASP A 468 21.54 5.39 8.05
N LEU A 469 20.79 4.45 7.49
CA LEU A 469 21.28 3.54 6.45
C LEU A 469 21.74 4.32 5.22
N GLN A 470 20.94 5.27 4.74
CA GLN A 470 21.29 6.12 3.60
C GLN A 470 22.55 6.97 3.86
N LYS A 471 22.71 7.47 5.09
CA LYS A 471 23.81 8.37 5.44
C LYS A 471 25.11 7.62 5.74
N ASN A 472 25.05 6.47 6.41
CA ASN A 472 26.21 5.86 7.05
C ASN A 472 26.66 4.55 6.41
N SER A 473 25.83 3.92 5.54
CA SER A 473 26.21 2.67 4.90
C SER A 473 27.33 2.86 3.87
N LYS A 474 28.07 1.80 3.65
CA LYS A 474 29.15 1.73 2.67
C LYS A 474 28.79 0.66 1.63
N LEU A 475 28.86 1.05 0.38
CA LEU A 475 28.58 0.17 -0.75
C LEU A 475 29.88 -0.11 -1.52
N THR A 476 30.06 -1.36 -1.96
CA THR A 476 31.14 -1.74 -2.86
C THR A 476 30.58 -2.35 -4.13
N LEU A 477 31.24 -2.08 -5.25
CA LEU A 477 30.99 -2.78 -6.50
C LEU A 477 31.62 -4.17 -6.44
N VAL A 478 30.95 -5.14 -7.04
CA VAL A 478 31.45 -6.50 -7.13
C VAL A 478 31.70 -6.91 -8.58
N SER A 479 32.71 -7.77 -8.78
CA SER A 479 32.99 -8.36 -10.08
C SER A 479 32.02 -9.50 -10.39
N ALA A 480 31.96 -9.95 -11.64
CA ALA A 480 31.18 -11.13 -12.02
C ALA A 480 31.56 -12.38 -11.21
N THR A 481 32.85 -12.52 -10.86
CA THR A 481 33.34 -13.63 -10.01
C THR A 481 32.83 -13.51 -8.58
N SER A 482 32.81 -12.29 -8.01
CA SER A 482 32.26 -12.04 -6.66
C SER A 482 30.75 -12.29 -6.59
N ILE A 483 30.02 -12.06 -7.67
CA ILE A 483 28.60 -12.39 -7.73
C ILE A 483 28.37 -13.91 -7.61
N VAL A 484 29.22 -14.72 -8.28
CA VAL A 484 29.14 -16.16 -8.16
C VAL A 484 29.58 -16.66 -6.79
N GLU A 485 30.64 -16.08 -6.21
CA GLU A 485 31.11 -16.36 -4.85
C GLU A 485 30.04 -16.07 -3.80
N GLY A 486 29.17 -15.07 -4.04
CA GLY A 486 28.10 -14.66 -3.13
C GLY A 486 26.95 -15.67 -2.99
N GLY A 487 26.89 -16.70 -3.82
CA GLY A 487 25.93 -17.79 -3.75
C GLY A 487 26.52 -19.06 -3.16
N ALA A 488 25.68 -20.04 -2.83
CA ALA A 488 26.16 -21.38 -2.49
C ALA A 488 26.85 -21.98 -3.74
N HIS A 489 28.13 -22.31 -3.60
CA HIS A 489 28.95 -22.85 -4.68
C HIS A 489 29.77 -24.05 -4.17
N ASP A 490 30.20 -24.91 -5.06
CA ASP A 490 30.97 -26.13 -4.76
C ASP A 490 30.29 -27.09 -3.76
N VAL A 491 28.96 -27.02 -3.66
CA VAL A 491 28.14 -27.89 -2.82
C VAL A 491 26.88 -28.36 -3.54
N ILE A 492 26.35 -29.50 -3.14
CA ILE A 492 25.05 -29.99 -3.60
C ILE A 492 23.97 -29.58 -2.56
N LEU A 493 23.04 -28.74 -2.97
CA LEU A 493 21.94 -28.31 -2.12
C LEU A 493 20.94 -29.44 -1.92
N LYS A 494 20.57 -29.72 -0.65
CA LYS A 494 19.49 -30.66 -0.33
C LYS A 494 18.11 -30.07 -0.61
N ASP A 495 17.92 -28.78 -0.26
CA ASP A 495 16.71 -28.02 -0.48
C ASP A 495 17.07 -26.59 -0.91
N SER A 496 16.20 -25.94 -1.68
CA SER A 496 16.38 -24.52 -2.01
C SER A 496 16.01 -23.67 -0.78
N VAL A 497 17.00 -23.04 -0.16
CA VAL A 497 16.84 -22.25 1.08
C VAL A 497 16.35 -20.82 0.82
N SER A 498 16.20 -20.39 -0.42
CA SER A 498 15.84 -19.01 -0.73
C SER A 498 14.32 -18.78 -0.76
N GLY A 499 13.77 -18.04 0.20
CA GLY A 499 12.37 -17.61 0.23
C GLY A 499 11.95 -16.71 -0.96
N VAL A 500 12.92 -16.10 -1.66
CA VAL A 500 12.76 -15.48 -2.97
C VAL A 500 13.46 -16.38 -3.99
N SER A 501 12.88 -17.54 -4.22
CA SER A 501 13.47 -18.54 -5.10
C SER A 501 13.67 -18.03 -6.51
N LYS A 502 14.73 -18.56 -7.10
CA LYS A 502 15.11 -18.50 -8.51
C LYS A 502 13.93 -18.63 -9.46
#